data_9592da9fbfc7d070132e6e0bc1ec5c83
#
_entry.id   9592da9fbfc7d070132e6e0bc1ec5c83
#
_cell.length_a   1.000
_cell.length_b   1.000
_cell.length_c   1.000
_cell.angle_alpha   90.00
_cell.angle_beta   90.00
_cell.angle_gamma   90.00
#
_symmetry.space_group_name_H-M   'P 1'
#
loop_
_entity.id
_entity.type
_entity.pdbx_description
1 polymer ?
#
loop_
_entity_poly.entity_id
_entity_poly.type
_entity_poly.pdbx_seq_one_letter_code
_entity_poly.pdbx_strand_id
1 'polypeptide(L)'
;MKKYIAILFACVSFCACEDFLTQENPNKIESEYYFKDESSLEIYANGLTRSFATGIKNFVNGDKNADTHAWDGAAAYFKDNYSASDASNWGTSNWSQLRSINFYLDNMRKADAPEAVLNHYEGVGRFFRALFYYAKVRTFGAVPWYEKSIEATDQEALFKDRDNREYVCRKILADLD
;
A
#
# COMPACT_ATOMS: atom_id res chain seq x y z
N MET A 1 7.03 11.21 -62.42
CA MET A 1 5.75 10.96 -61.67
C MET A 1 5.85 9.79 -60.71
N LYS A 2 6.29 8.58 -61.07
CA LYS A 2 6.38 7.41 -60.19
C LYS A 2 7.26 7.61 -58.95
N LYS A 3 8.36 8.39 -59.03
CA LYS A 3 9.27 8.67 -57.88
C LYS A 3 8.62 9.55 -56.79
N TYR A 4 7.77 10.46 -57.16
CA TYR A 4 7.09 11.37 -56.21
C TYR A 4 5.92 10.67 -55.49
N ILE A 5 5.28 9.70 -56.14
CA ILE A 5 4.24 8.87 -55.55
C ILE A 5 4.82 7.97 -54.44
N ALA A 6 6.02 7.43 -54.66
CA ALA A 6 6.71 6.60 -53.63
C ALA A 6 7.12 7.42 -52.39
N ILE A 7 7.56 8.67 -52.60
CA ILE A 7 7.93 9.57 -51.48
C ILE A 7 6.66 9.99 -50.69
N LEU A 8 5.57 10.27 -51.37
CA LEU A 8 4.28 10.62 -50.74
C LEU A 8 3.76 9.43 -49.88
N PHE A 9 3.90 8.20 -50.39
CA PHE A 9 3.49 7.01 -49.66
C PHE A 9 4.36 6.72 -48.42
N ALA A 10 5.67 7.00 -48.48
CA ALA A 10 6.59 6.89 -47.35
C ALA A 10 6.29 7.91 -46.24
N CYS A 11 5.89 9.15 -46.58
CA CYS A 11 5.56 10.17 -45.58
C CYS A 11 4.25 9.88 -44.82
N VAL A 12 3.27 9.22 -45.45
CA VAL A 12 1.99 8.88 -44.82
C VAL A 12 2.17 7.71 -43.79
N SER A 13 3.18 6.89 -43.98
CA SER A 13 3.46 5.74 -43.07
C SER A 13 4.07 6.14 -41.73
N PHE A 14 4.56 7.37 -41.60
CA PHE A 14 5.19 7.84 -40.34
C PHE A 14 4.21 8.53 -39.38
N CYS A 15 2.98 8.83 -39.79
CA CYS A 15 2.00 9.52 -38.96
C CYS A 15 1.06 8.58 -38.17
N ALA A 16 1.20 7.26 -38.24
CA ALA A 16 0.17 6.33 -37.79
C ALA A 16 0.46 5.65 -36.43
N CYS A 17 1.46 6.09 -35.66
CA CYS A 17 1.90 5.31 -34.49
C CYS A 17 1.90 6.04 -33.15
N GLU A 18 1.38 7.25 -33.01
CA GLU A 18 1.33 7.88 -31.67
C GLU A 18 0.25 7.28 -30.77
N ASP A 19 -0.92 6.96 -31.28
CA ASP A 19 -2.03 6.39 -30.49
C ASP A 19 -1.77 4.95 -30.01
N PHE A 20 -0.91 4.19 -30.69
CA PHE A 20 -0.60 2.83 -30.29
C PHE A 20 0.39 2.74 -29.11
N LEU A 21 1.25 3.76 -28.97
CA LEU A 21 2.24 3.82 -27.88
C LEU A 21 1.69 4.47 -26.61
N THR A 22 0.58 5.18 -26.71
CA THR A 22 -0.13 5.83 -25.59
C THR A 22 -1.32 5.03 -25.10
N GLN A 23 -1.44 3.75 -25.49
CA GLN A 23 -2.50 2.89 -24.97
C GLN A 23 -2.35 2.77 -23.45
N GLU A 24 -3.13 3.58 -22.73
CA GLU A 24 -3.24 3.48 -21.28
C GLU A 24 -3.66 2.05 -20.93
N ASN A 25 -2.98 1.48 -19.93
CA ASN A 25 -3.27 0.13 -19.46
C ASN A 25 -4.76 0.06 -19.06
N PRO A 26 -5.64 -0.66 -19.79
CA PRO A 26 -7.07 -0.70 -19.49
C PRO A 26 -7.39 -1.26 -18.08
N ASN A 27 -6.39 -1.85 -17.42
CA ASN A 27 -6.48 -2.30 -16.05
C ASN A 27 -5.96 -1.25 -15.04
N LYS A 28 -5.45 -0.10 -15.48
CA LYS A 28 -5.16 1.04 -14.61
C LYS A 28 -6.50 1.73 -14.34
N ILE A 29 -7.15 1.34 -13.26
CA ILE A 29 -8.31 2.07 -12.73
C ILE A 29 -7.79 3.47 -12.41
N GLU A 30 -8.17 4.45 -13.24
CA GLU A 30 -7.85 5.84 -12.95
C GLU A 30 -8.48 6.21 -11.61
N SER A 31 -7.68 6.76 -10.73
CA SER A 31 -8.13 7.12 -9.38
C SER A 31 -9.34 8.05 -9.37
N GLU A 32 -9.52 8.85 -10.43
CA GLU A 32 -10.65 9.76 -10.62
C GLU A 32 -11.98 9.02 -10.83
N TYR A 33 -11.94 7.85 -11.44
CA TYR A 33 -13.14 7.01 -11.61
C TYR A 33 -13.45 6.18 -10.38
N TYR A 34 -12.46 5.96 -9.52
CA TYR A 34 -12.63 5.11 -8.33
C TYR A 34 -13.17 5.90 -7.13
N PHE A 35 -12.66 7.12 -6.88
CA PHE A 35 -13.07 7.96 -5.75
C PHE A 35 -14.00 9.07 -6.25
N LYS A 36 -15.29 8.76 -6.43
CA LYS A 36 -16.30 9.70 -6.97
C LYS A 36 -17.09 10.40 -5.89
N ASP A 37 -17.46 9.69 -4.85
CA ASP A 37 -18.46 10.10 -3.85
C ASP A 37 -18.20 9.42 -2.50
N GLU A 38 -19.02 9.75 -1.52
CA GLU A 38 -18.98 9.15 -0.18
C GLU A 38 -19.08 7.62 -0.21
N SER A 39 -19.95 7.06 -1.04
CA SER A 39 -20.12 5.61 -1.14
C SER A 39 -18.84 4.90 -1.58
N SER A 40 -18.12 5.49 -2.51
CA SER A 40 -16.82 4.96 -2.96
C SER A 40 -15.76 4.99 -1.87
N LEU A 41 -15.75 6.04 -1.03
CA LEU A 41 -14.88 6.14 0.14
C LEU A 41 -15.22 5.06 1.18
N GLU A 42 -16.51 4.88 1.46
CA GLU A 42 -16.99 3.84 2.38
C GLU A 42 -16.61 2.44 1.92
N ILE A 43 -16.81 2.12 0.66
CA ILE A 43 -16.46 0.81 0.09
C ILE A 43 -14.96 0.54 0.26
N TYR A 44 -14.11 1.52 -0.03
CA TYR A 44 -12.67 1.35 0.11
C TYR A 44 -12.25 1.21 1.57
N ALA A 45 -12.78 2.05 2.46
CA ALA A 45 -12.52 2.01 3.90
C ALA A 45 -12.94 0.65 4.52
N ASN A 46 -14.09 0.10 4.09
CA ASN A 46 -14.54 -1.23 4.46
C ASN A 46 -13.58 -2.32 3.95
N GLY A 47 -12.99 -2.13 2.77
CA GLY A 47 -11.93 -2.99 2.23
C GLY A 47 -10.68 -2.99 3.12
N LEU A 48 -10.24 -1.81 3.59
CA LEU A 48 -9.13 -1.68 4.55
C LEU A 48 -9.47 -2.40 5.86
N THR A 49 -10.64 -2.16 6.43
CA THR A 49 -11.11 -2.83 7.66
C THR A 49 -11.03 -4.35 7.52
N ARG A 50 -11.52 -4.89 6.41
CA ARG A 50 -11.47 -6.33 6.15
C ARG A 50 -10.04 -6.87 6.05
N SER A 51 -9.11 -6.11 5.51
CA SER A 51 -7.71 -6.51 5.37
C SER A 51 -6.97 -6.60 6.72
N PHE A 52 -7.45 -5.87 7.74
CA PHE A 52 -6.95 -5.94 9.12
C PHE A 52 -7.77 -6.85 10.04
N ALA A 53 -8.95 -7.29 9.59
CA ALA A 53 -9.80 -8.16 10.38
C ALA A 53 -9.08 -9.49 10.67
N THR A 54 -8.94 -9.79 11.95
CA THR A 54 -8.35 -11.05 12.43
C THR A 54 -9.47 -12.01 12.77
N GLY A 55 -9.55 -13.13 12.07
CA GLY A 55 -10.48 -14.21 12.43
C GLY A 55 -10.19 -14.75 13.84
N ILE A 56 -11.23 -15.29 14.50
CA ILE A 56 -11.14 -15.82 15.86
C ILE A 56 -10.00 -16.84 16.02
N LYS A 57 -9.73 -17.64 14.98
CA LYS A 57 -8.60 -18.58 14.95
C LYS A 57 -7.25 -17.90 15.11
N ASN A 58 -7.06 -16.73 14.49
CA ASN A 58 -5.81 -15.99 14.60
C ASN A 58 -5.68 -15.30 15.97
N PHE A 59 -6.81 -14.86 16.55
CA PHE A 59 -6.85 -14.31 17.88
C PHE A 59 -6.40 -15.37 18.90
N VAL A 60 -7.00 -16.57 18.89
CA VAL A 60 -6.62 -17.70 19.75
C VAL A 60 -5.17 -18.15 19.50
N ASN A 61 -4.72 -18.13 18.23
CA ASN A 61 -3.34 -18.46 17.90
C ASN A 61 -2.33 -17.40 18.36
N GLY A 62 -2.74 -16.16 18.60
CA GLY A 62 -1.90 -15.11 19.18
C GLY A 62 -1.37 -15.46 20.56
N ASP A 63 -2.15 -16.19 21.33
CA ASP A 63 -1.79 -16.62 22.70
C ASP A 63 -0.75 -17.73 22.75
N LYS A 64 -0.45 -18.37 21.62
CA LYS A 64 0.64 -19.38 21.54
C LYS A 64 2.01 -18.86 21.95
N ASN A 65 2.18 -17.56 21.91
CA ASN A 65 3.43 -16.88 22.23
C ASN A 65 3.44 -16.30 23.65
N ALA A 66 2.38 -16.54 24.41
CA ALA A 66 2.25 -16.16 25.79
C ALA A 66 2.34 -17.43 26.71
N ASP A 67 2.78 -17.23 27.91
CA ASP A 67 2.86 -18.31 28.95
C ASP A 67 1.48 -18.89 29.31
N THR A 68 0.42 -18.30 28.82
CA THR A 68 -0.97 -18.67 29.13
C THR A 68 -1.50 -19.82 28.29
N HIS A 69 -0.77 -20.27 27.27
CA HIS A 69 -1.23 -21.30 26.35
C HIS A 69 -0.13 -22.30 26.01
N ALA A 70 -0.30 -23.57 26.43
CA ALA A 70 0.57 -24.67 26.05
C ALA A 70 0.24 -25.12 24.60
N TRP A 71 1.21 -25.03 23.71
CA TRP A 71 1.10 -25.47 22.32
C TRP A 71 2.06 -26.64 22.04
N ASP A 72 1.66 -27.52 21.14
CA ASP A 72 2.43 -28.69 20.71
C ASP A 72 3.67 -28.39 19.87
N GLY A 73 4.28 -27.23 20.05
CA GLY A 73 5.50 -26.80 19.37
C GLY A 73 5.93 -25.41 19.84
N ALA A 74 7.19 -25.27 20.24
CA ALA A 74 7.75 -23.96 20.60
C ALA A 74 7.73 -23.01 19.43
N ALA A 75 7.32 -21.74 19.66
CA ALA A 75 7.46 -20.70 18.67
C ALA A 75 8.92 -20.54 18.21
N ALA A 76 9.13 -20.18 16.94
CA ALA A 76 10.47 -20.17 16.34
C ALA A 76 11.50 -19.35 17.13
N TYR A 77 11.06 -18.24 17.76
CA TYR A 77 11.95 -17.39 18.56
C TYR A 77 12.30 -17.95 19.95
N PHE A 78 11.71 -19.06 20.36
CA PHE A 78 12.16 -19.84 21.55
C PHE A 78 13.17 -20.92 21.17
N LYS A 79 13.53 -21.04 19.90
CA LYS A 79 14.52 -21.99 19.42
C LYS A 79 15.86 -21.28 19.25
N ASP A 80 16.94 -21.93 19.64
CA ASP A 80 18.30 -21.38 19.57
C ASP A 80 18.78 -21.03 18.15
N ASN A 81 18.07 -21.49 17.12
CA ASN A 81 18.42 -21.29 15.72
C ASN A 81 17.53 -20.25 15.00
N TYR A 82 16.80 -19.39 15.73
CA TYR A 82 16.04 -18.31 15.10
C TYR A 82 16.97 -17.29 14.44
N SER A 83 16.72 -16.99 13.18
CA SER A 83 17.54 -16.09 12.36
C SER A 83 16.68 -15.03 11.66
N ALA A 84 17.33 -14.01 11.08
CA ALA A 84 16.64 -12.96 10.33
C ALA A 84 15.86 -13.50 9.11
N SER A 85 16.26 -14.64 8.56
CA SER A 85 15.54 -15.31 7.46
C SER A 85 14.21 -15.92 7.89
N ASP A 86 14.03 -16.17 9.20
CA ASP A 86 12.78 -16.69 9.76
C ASP A 86 11.73 -15.59 9.98
N ALA A 87 12.11 -14.33 9.84
CA ALA A 87 11.23 -13.18 9.95
C ALA A 87 10.30 -13.07 8.73
N SER A 88 9.20 -13.81 8.73
CA SER A 88 8.27 -13.99 7.61
C SER A 88 7.52 -12.72 7.16
N ASN A 89 7.57 -11.61 7.91
CA ASN A 89 6.72 -10.43 7.71
C ASN A 89 7.42 -9.23 7.04
N TRP A 90 8.57 -9.44 6.37
CA TRP A 90 9.32 -8.38 5.70
C TRP A 90 9.24 -8.41 4.17
N GLY A 91 8.79 -9.49 3.57
CA GLY A 91 8.73 -9.64 2.11
C GLY A 91 7.84 -8.61 1.41
N THR A 92 7.98 -8.48 0.10
CA THR A 92 7.27 -7.51 -0.75
C THR A 92 5.75 -7.55 -0.55
N SER A 93 5.15 -8.74 -0.45
CA SER A 93 3.72 -8.91 -0.21
C SER A 93 3.25 -8.31 1.12
N ASN A 94 4.13 -8.22 2.11
CA ASN A 94 3.81 -7.67 3.43
C ASN A 94 3.73 -6.13 3.48
N TRP A 95 4.05 -5.46 2.37
CA TRP A 95 3.94 -4.00 2.20
C TRP A 95 2.77 -3.60 1.30
N SER A 96 2.11 -4.57 0.64
CA SER A 96 0.97 -4.31 -0.24
C SER A 96 -0.19 -3.60 0.47
N GLN A 97 -0.41 -3.92 1.74
CA GLN A 97 -1.44 -3.29 2.57
C GLN A 97 -1.15 -1.79 2.77
N LEU A 98 0.11 -1.41 3.06
CA LEU A 98 0.51 -0.01 3.15
C LEU A 98 0.33 0.72 1.82
N ARG A 99 0.69 0.06 0.70
CA ARG A 99 0.47 0.63 -0.62
C ARG A 99 -1.00 0.96 -0.86
N SER A 100 -1.91 0.06 -0.49
CA SER A 100 -3.36 0.29 -0.61
C SER A 100 -3.84 1.45 0.27
N ILE A 101 -3.32 1.56 1.50
CA ILE A 101 -3.66 2.66 2.42
C ILE A 101 -3.16 3.99 1.85
N ASN A 102 -1.90 4.07 1.42
CA ASN A 102 -1.33 5.30 0.88
C ASN A 102 -2.01 5.69 -0.43
N PHE A 103 -2.32 4.74 -1.32
CA PHE A 103 -3.11 5.00 -2.52
C PHE A 103 -4.47 5.61 -2.19
N TYR A 104 -5.13 5.10 -1.16
CA TYR A 104 -6.38 5.68 -0.67
C TYR A 104 -6.18 7.12 -0.19
N LEU A 105 -5.22 7.36 0.71
CA LEU A 105 -4.96 8.69 1.26
C LEU A 105 -4.53 9.71 0.20
N ASP A 106 -3.77 9.29 -0.80
CA ASP A 106 -3.33 10.15 -1.92
C ASP A 106 -4.50 10.58 -2.82
N ASN A 107 -5.60 9.82 -2.87
CA ASN A 107 -6.66 10.02 -3.86
C ASN A 107 -8.04 10.29 -3.27
N MET A 108 -8.30 9.96 -2.01
CA MET A 108 -9.63 10.01 -1.42
C MET A 108 -10.28 11.40 -1.42
N ARG A 109 -9.47 12.46 -1.36
CA ARG A 109 -9.97 13.85 -1.42
C ARG A 109 -10.44 14.30 -2.81
N LYS A 110 -10.32 13.44 -3.84
CA LYS A 110 -10.92 13.67 -5.17
C LYS A 110 -12.43 13.40 -5.18
N ALA A 111 -12.96 12.72 -4.17
CA ALA A 111 -14.37 12.39 -4.07
C ALA A 111 -15.22 13.67 -3.87
N ASP A 112 -16.34 13.73 -4.55
CA ASP A 112 -17.35 14.78 -4.36
C ASP A 112 -18.16 14.46 -3.10
N ALA A 113 -17.69 14.96 -1.97
CA ALA A 113 -18.30 14.74 -0.66
C ALA A 113 -18.08 15.96 0.27
N PRO A 114 -18.96 16.18 1.25
CA PRO A 114 -18.77 17.23 2.24
C PRO A 114 -17.44 17.10 3.00
N GLU A 115 -16.83 18.23 3.36
CA GLU A 115 -15.53 18.27 4.03
C GLU A 115 -15.49 17.43 5.32
N ALA A 116 -16.59 17.41 6.08
CA ALA A 116 -16.71 16.59 7.28
C ALA A 116 -16.62 15.08 6.97
N VAL A 117 -17.17 14.65 5.84
CA VAL A 117 -17.10 13.26 5.35
C VAL A 117 -15.68 12.94 4.89
N LEU A 118 -15.07 13.84 4.12
CA LEU A 118 -13.67 13.68 3.69
C LEU A 118 -12.75 13.54 4.89
N ASN A 119 -12.89 14.40 5.89
CA ASN A 119 -12.07 14.35 7.10
C ASN A 119 -12.28 13.07 7.90
N HIS A 120 -13.53 12.58 7.99
CA HIS A 120 -13.81 11.30 8.62
C HIS A 120 -13.08 10.15 7.93
N TYR A 121 -13.20 10.04 6.61
CA TYR A 121 -12.59 8.94 5.86
C TYR A 121 -11.07 9.08 5.73
N GLU A 122 -10.52 10.30 5.77
CA GLU A 122 -9.08 10.50 5.90
C GLU A 122 -8.57 9.97 7.25
N GLY A 123 -9.28 10.27 8.34
CA GLY A 123 -8.97 9.73 9.67
C GLY A 123 -8.97 8.20 9.69
N VAL A 124 -9.93 7.56 9.00
CA VAL A 124 -9.95 6.09 8.85
C VAL A 124 -8.68 5.59 8.13
N GLY A 125 -8.28 6.21 7.04
CA GLY A 125 -7.06 5.85 6.31
C GLY A 125 -5.80 6.02 7.16
N ARG A 126 -5.67 7.15 7.85
CA ARG A 126 -4.56 7.46 8.77
C ARG A 126 -4.50 6.44 9.93
N PHE A 127 -5.63 6.09 10.51
CA PHE A 127 -5.72 5.06 11.54
C PHE A 127 -5.16 3.72 11.06
N PHE A 128 -5.52 3.26 9.85
CA PHE A 128 -5.00 2.00 9.32
C PHE A 128 -3.50 2.08 9.00
N ARG A 129 -2.99 3.24 8.57
CA ARG A 129 -1.54 3.45 8.40
C ARG A 129 -0.81 3.36 9.73
N ALA A 130 -1.32 4.01 10.75
CA ALA A 130 -0.79 3.94 12.11
C ALA A 130 -0.77 2.50 12.63
N LEU A 131 -1.86 1.74 12.45
CA LEU A 131 -1.98 0.35 12.86
C LEU A 131 -0.97 -0.56 12.13
N PHE A 132 -0.80 -0.36 10.81
CA PHE A 132 0.19 -1.05 10.01
C PHE A 132 1.61 -0.83 10.55
N TYR A 133 1.98 0.42 10.74
CA TYR A 133 3.31 0.77 11.24
C TYR A 133 3.55 0.36 12.68
N TYR A 134 2.54 0.41 13.53
CA TYR A 134 2.63 -0.12 14.89
C TYR A 134 3.03 -1.61 14.88
N ALA A 135 2.38 -2.42 14.04
CA ALA A 135 2.74 -3.82 13.90
C ALA A 135 4.17 -4.02 13.39
N LYS A 136 4.61 -3.22 12.41
CA LYS A 136 5.98 -3.27 11.86
C LYS A 136 7.03 -2.85 12.89
N VAL A 137 6.82 -1.74 13.58
CA VAL A 137 7.75 -1.24 14.63
C VAL A 137 7.86 -2.21 15.78
N ARG A 138 6.74 -2.82 16.20
CA ARG A 138 6.75 -3.83 17.26
C ARG A 138 7.60 -5.05 16.89
N THR A 139 7.60 -5.45 15.62
CA THR A 139 8.31 -6.66 15.15
C THR A 139 9.76 -6.36 14.78
N PHE A 140 10.03 -5.22 14.10
CA PHE A 140 11.32 -4.96 13.45
C PHE A 140 12.08 -3.76 14.04
N GLY A 141 11.46 -2.96 14.88
CA GLY A 141 12.03 -1.72 15.42
C GLY A 141 12.09 -0.63 14.36
N ALA A 142 13.26 -0.39 13.78
CA ALA A 142 13.47 0.56 12.70
C ALA A 142 12.89 0.04 11.39
N VAL A 143 12.07 0.85 10.71
CA VAL A 143 11.42 0.53 9.43
C VAL A 143 11.33 1.78 8.55
N PRO A 144 11.34 1.69 7.21
CA PRO A 144 11.17 2.84 6.35
C PRO A 144 9.73 3.39 6.46
N TRP A 145 9.59 4.71 6.66
CA TRP A 145 8.30 5.38 6.67
C TRP A 145 7.93 5.89 5.27
N TYR A 146 6.77 5.54 4.79
CA TYR A 146 6.22 5.98 3.51
C TYR A 146 4.88 6.66 3.72
N GLU A 147 4.82 7.95 3.41
CA GLU A 147 3.59 8.75 3.54
C GLU A 147 2.69 8.65 2.30
N LYS A 148 3.26 8.26 1.17
CA LYS A 148 2.59 8.21 -0.14
C LYS A 148 2.76 6.85 -0.79
N SER A 149 1.94 6.58 -1.78
CA SER A 149 2.16 5.44 -2.67
C SER A 149 3.46 5.64 -3.46
N ILE A 150 4.21 4.56 -3.62
CA ILE A 150 5.48 4.56 -4.34
C ILE A 150 5.26 3.92 -5.69
N GLU A 151 5.70 4.59 -6.75
CA GLU A 151 5.73 4.03 -8.09
C GLU A 151 6.82 2.95 -8.21
N ALA A 152 6.54 1.90 -8.99
CA ALA A 152 7.48 0.79 -9.17
C ALA A 152 8.80 1.22 -9.84
N THR A 153 8.82 2.37 -10.49
CA THR A 153 9.98 2.99 -11.15
C THR A 153 10.83 3.84 -10.22
N ASP A 154 10.31 4.22 -9.04
CA ASP A 154 11.02 5.04 -8.07
C ASP A 154 11.97 4.17 -7.22
N GLN A 155 13.14 3.88 -7.79
CA GLN A 155 14.16 3.04 -7.15
C GLN A 155 14.69 3.65 -5.85
N GLU A 156 14.80 4.96 -5.76
CA GLU A 156 15.29 5.66 -4.56
C GLU A 156 14.33 5.46 -3.39
N ALA A 157 13.05 5.66 -3.60
CA ALA A 157 12.05 5.44 -2.57
C ALA A 157 11.92 3.97 -2.19
N LEU A 158 11.98 3.05 -3.18
CA LEU A 158 11.86 1.60 -2.93
C LEU A 158 13.02 1.03 -2.11
N PHE A 159 14.23 1.56 -2.27
CA PHE A 159 15.43 1.10 -1.55
C PHE A 159 15.85 2.06 -0.43
N LYS A 160 14.94 2.88 0.04
CA LYS A 160 15.17 3.78 1.17
C LYS A 160 15.63 3.01 2.41
N ASP A 161 16.59 3.57 3.12
CA ASP A 161 17.04 3.06 4.41
C ASP A 161 15.91 3.06 5.46
N ARG A 162 16.12 2.29 6.52
CA ARG A 162 15.18 2.26 7.64
C ARG A 162 15.24 3.56 8.42
N ASP A 163 14.10 4.16 8.67
CA ASP A 163 13.97 5.29 9.57
C ASP A 163 14.10 4.84 11.04
N ASN A 164 14.61 5.73 11.87
CA ASN A 164 14.72 5.46 13.30
C ASN A 164 13.34 5.17 13.91
N ARG A 165 13.29 4.21 14.82
CA ARG A 165 12.08 3.80 15.54
C ARG A 165 11.33 4.97 16.15
N GLU A 166 12.05 5.90 16.81
CA GLU A 166 11.43 7.07 17.43
C GLU A 166 10.73 7.95 16.40
N TYR A 167 11.38 8.21 15.26
CA TYR A 167 10.79 8.96 14.17
C TYR A 167 9.48 8.31 13.68
N VAL A 168 9.50 7.00 13.45
CA VAL A 168 8.30 6.26 12.99
C VAL A 168 7.19 6.32 14.05
N CYS A 169 7.53 6.19 15.34
CA CYS A 169 6.54 6.32 16.41
C CYS A 169 5.91 7.71 16.46
N ARG A 170 6.69 8.78 16.23
CA ARG A 170 6.16 10.16 16.14
C ARG A 170 5.20 10.33 14.95
N LYS A 171 5.52 9.70 13.82
CA LYS A 171 4.65 9.69 12.65
C LYS A 171 3.34 8.93 12.88
N ILE A 172 3.41 7.79 13.59
CA ILE A 172 2.22 7.04 14.02
C ILE A 172 1.32 7.91 14.90
N LEU A 173 1.89 8.63 15.87
CA LEU A 173 1.11 9.55 16.71
C LEU A 173 0.48 10.67 15.91
N ALA A 174 1.22 11.27 14.98
CA ALA A 174 0.69 12.32 14.11
C ALA A 174 -0.43 11.83 13.16
N ASP A 175 -0.48 10.55 12.83
CA ASP A 175 -1.59 9.98 12.08
C ASP A 175 -2.85 9.75 12.96
N LEU A 176 -2.69 9.68 14.27
CA LEU A 176 -3.79 9.46 15.22
C LEU A 176 -4.38 10.77 15.78
N ASP A 177 -3.65 11.88 15.67
CA ASP A 177 -4.08 13.23 16.05
C ASP A 177 -4.91 13.88 14.91
#